data_ecc289a984c653a0b77faff0f91af6c8
#
_entry.id   ecc289a984c653a0b77faff0f91af6c8
#
_cell.length_a   1.000
_cell.length_b   1.000
_cell.length_c   1.000
_cell.angle_alpha   90.00
_cell.angle_beta   90.00
_cell.angle_gamma   90.00
#
_symmetry.space_group_name_H-M   'P 1'
#
loop_
_entity.id
_entity.type
_entity.pdbx_description
1 polymer ?
#
loop_
_entity_poly.entity_id
_entity_poly.type
_entity_poly.pdbx_seq_one_letter_code
_entity_poly.pdbx_strand_id
1 'polypeptide(L)'
;MSETGVERVDEESLTPVLALRRAVFVEEQGVPEDRERDGRDDEAVHFLARVDGDPVGTARLRRAGGATGKVERVAVLPAHRGDGWGRRLMTAVEDEARRRGLDRLRLHAQTSVEGFYRALDYETTSDVFEEAGIPHVEMEKRLD
;
A
#
# COMPACT_ATOMS: atom_id res chain seq x y z
N MET A 1 0.54 -19.12 -19.56
CA MET A 1 -0.72 -18.58 -19.05
C MET A 1 -0.44 -17.32 -18.26
N SER A 2 -1.10 -16.21 -18.60
CA SER A 2 -0.86 -14.94 -17.92
C SER A 2 -1.54 -14.92 -16.55
N GLU A 3 -0.86 -14.31 -15.56
CA GLU A 3 -1.37 -14.26 -14.21
C GLU A 3 -2.23 -13.01 -13.98
N THR A 4 -3.36 -13.19 -13.30
CA THR A 4 -4.21 -12.11 -12.85
C THR A 4 -4.51 -12.34 -11.38
N GLY A 5 -4.21 -11.35 -10.53
CA GLY A 5 -4.43 -11.44 -9.10
C GLY A 5 -3.36 -10.69 -8.32
N VAL A 6 -3.40 -10.88 -6.99
CA VAL A 6 -2.43 -10.26 -6.08
C VAL A 6 -1.52 -11.34 -5.53
N GLU A 7 -0.21 -11.08 -5.55
CA GLU A 7 0.79 -12.00 -5.01
C GLU A 7 1.74 -11.26 -4.09
N ARG A 8 2.32 -11.99 -3.14
CA ARG A 8 3.44 -11.50 -2.35
C ARG A 8 4.70 -11.70 -3.16
N VAL A 9 5.56 -10.69 -3.21
CA VAL A 9 6.80 -10.76 -3.98
C VAL A 9 8.01 -10.67 -3.05
N ASP A 10 9.05 -11.42 -3.39
CA ASP A 10 10.31 -11.45 -2.64
C ASP A 10 11.18 -10.25 -2.98
N GLU A 11 12.15 -9.96 -2.10
CA GLU A 11 13.13 -8.89 -2.31
C GLU A 11 13.80 -8.95 -3.68
N GLU A 12 14.06 -10.16 -4.18
CA GLU A 12 14.71 -10.35 -5.47
C GLU A 12 13.84 -9.95 -6.66
N SER A 13 12.53 -9.78 -6.41
CA SER A 13 11.54 -9.48 -7.47
C SER A 13 10.94 -8.09 -7.34
N LEU A 14 11.66 -7.15 -6.72
CA LEU A 14 11.13 -5.80 -6.48
C LEU A 14 11.15 -4.88 -7.70
N THR A 15 11.85 -5.22 -8.77
CA THR A 15 11.94 -4.34 -9.94
C THR A 15 10.57 -3.86 -10.44
N PRO A 16 9.56 -4.74 -10.67
CA PRO A 16 8.24 -4.24 -11.09
C PRO A 16 7.52 -3.43 -10.00
N VAL A 17 7.72 -3.76 -8.73
CA VAL A 17 7.16 -2.97 -7.62
C VAL A 17 7.73 -1.56 -7.65
N LEU A 18 9.04 -1.42 -7.75
CA LEU A 18 9.71 -0.12 -7.73
C LEU A 18 9.35 0.71 -8.96
N ALA A 19 9.24 0.09 -10.12
CA ALA A 19 8.84 0.79 -11.34
C ALA A 19 7.42 1.33 -11.23
N LEU A 20 6.50 0.57 -10.66
CA LEU A 20 5.13 0.97 -10.48
C LEU A 20 5.02 2.12 -9.46
N ARG A 21 5.76 2.03 -8.35
CA ARG A 21 5.80 3.08 -7.34
C ARG A 21 6.35 4.37 -7.91
N ARG A 22 7.38 4.29 -8.75
CA ARG A 22 7.93 5.47 -9.41
C ARG A 22 6.88 6.12 -10.31
N ALA A 23 6.15 5.32 -11.10
CA ALA A 23 5.13 5.85 -12.01
C ALA A 23 4.04 6.61 -11.25
N VAL A 24 3.58 6.09 -10.12
CA VAL A 24 2.48 6.69 -9.37
C VAL A 24 2.95 7.80 -8.44
N PHE A 25 3.97 7.55 -7.61
CA PHE A 25 4.35 8.51 -6.58
C PHE A 25 5.28 9.59 -7.08
N VAL A 26 6.25 9.25 -7.91
CA VAL A 26 7.23 10.22 -8.40
C VAL A 26 6.71 10.94 -9.64
N GLU A 27 6.32 10.20 -10.66
CA GLU A 27 5.94 10.79 -11.95
C GLU A 27 4.56 11.41 -11.93
N GLU A 28 3.57 10.75 -11.36
CA GLU A 28 2.20 11.26 -11.31
C GLU A 28 2.01 12.27 -10.18
N GLN A 29 2.46 11.96 -8.96
CA GLN A 29 2.17 12.77 -7.78
C GLN A 29 3.28 13.75 -7.40
N GLY A 30 4.44 13.66 -8.05
CA GLY A 30 5.53 14.59 -7.80
C GLY A 30 6.27 14.41 -6.48
N VAL A 31 6.17 13.24 -5.85
CA VAL A 31 6.94 12.95 -4.63
C VAL A 31 8.42 12.86 -5.00
N PRO A 32 9.33 13.54 -4.26
CA PRO A 32 10.76 13.40 -4.52
C PRO A 32 11.21 11.95 -4.42
N GLU A 33 12.07 11.53 -5.36
CA GLU A 33 12.50 10.13 -5.44
C GLU A 33 13.20 9.66 -4.16
N ASP A 34 13.98 10.53 -3.52
CA ASP A 34 14.67 10.21 -2.28
C ASP A 34 13.74 10.07 -1.07
N ARG A 35 12.52 10.61 -1.15
CA ARG A 35 11.49 10.39 -0.13
C ARG A 35 10.69 9.13 -0.39
N GLU A 36 10.45 8.80 -1.66
CA GLU A 36 9.73 7.60 -2.05
C GLU A 36 10.55 6.36 -1.69
N ARG A 37 11.86 6.39 -1.98
CA ARG A 37 12.80 5.32 -1.66
C ARG A 37 13.40 5.61 -0.27
N ASP A 38 12.73 5.14 0.77
CA ASP A 38 13.06 5.45 2.16
C ASP A 38 14.03 4.47 2.83
N GLY A 39 14.53 3.49 2.09
CA GLY A 39 15.49 2.51 2.62
C GLY A 39 14.86 1.41 3.47
N ARG A 40 13.53 1.29 3.47
CA ARG A 40 12.82 0.31 4.31
C ARG A 40 12.28 -0.88 3.53
N ASP A 41 12.60 -0.96 2.24
CA ASP A 41 12.04 -2.02 1.40
C ASP A 41 12.51 -3.41 1.80
N ASP A 42 13.72 -3.53 2.32
CA ASP A 42 14.29 -4.82 2.74
C ASP A 42 13.69 -5.36 4.04
N GLU A 43 13.02 -4.51 4.84
CA GLU A 43 12.36 -4.94 6.07
C GLU A 43 10.84 -5.11 5.90
N ALA A 44 10.35 -5.02 4.68
CA ALA A 44 8.91 -4.99 4.39
C ALA A 44 8.49 -6.20 3.56
N VAL A 45 7.17 -6.49 3.62
CA VAL A 45 6.53 -7.43 2.72
C VAL A 45 5.88 -6.64 1.60
N HIS A 46 6.11 -7.05 0.36
CA HIS A 46 5.61 -6.37 -0.82
C HIS A 46 4.55 -7.21 -1.51
N PHE A 47 3.53 -6.54 -2.02
CA PHE A 47 2.44 -7.17 -2.76
C PHE A 47 2.37 -6.55 -4.15
N LEU A 48 2.08 -7.37 -5.14
CA LEU A 48 1.99 -6.94 -6.52
C LEU A 48 0.71 -7.48 -7.14
N ALA A 49 -0.10 -6.58 -7.70
CA ALA A 49 -1.28 -6.95 -8.47
C ALA A 49 -0.92 -7.00 -9.94
N ARG A 50 -1.37 -8.04 -10.64
CA ARG A 50 -1.14 -8.22 -12.07
C ARG A 50 -2.46 -8.47 -12.79
N VAL A 51 -2.54 -7.99 -14.01
CA VAL A 51 -3.61 -8.33 -14.94
C VAL A 51 -2.94 -8.89 -16.19
N ASP A 52 -3.23 -10.14 -16.51
CA ASP A 52 -2.61 -10.86 -17.64
C ASP A 52 -1.09 -10.75 -17.62
N GLY A 53 -0.51 -10.86 -16.42
CA GLY A 53 0.93 -10.80 -16.21
C GLY A 53 1.49 -9.39 -16.02
N ASP A 54 0.75 -8.34 -16.38
CA ASP A 54 1.22 -6.97 -16.29
C ASP A 54 1.02 -6.39 -14.89
N PRO A 55 2.05 -5.78 -14.28
CA PRO A 55 1.90 -5.12 -12.98
C PRO A 55 0.93 -3.93 -13.06
N VAL A 56 -0.06 -3.89 -12.17
CA VAL A 56 -1.07 -2.82 -12.16
C VAL A 56 -1.22 -2.14 -10.80
N GLY A 57 -0.76 -2.77 -9.72
CA GLY A 57 -0.88 -2.19 -8.38
C GLY A 57 0.13 -2.81 -7.41
N THR A 58 0.35 -2.13 -6.29
CA THR A 58 1.28 -2.59 -5.26
C THR A 58 0.87 -2.07 -3.88
N ALA A 59 1.39 -2.72 -2.84
CA ALA A 59 1.27 -2.29 -1.46
C ALA A 59 2.46 -2.82 -0.67
N ARG A 60 2.82 -2.12 0.41
CA ARG A 60 3.92 -2.52 1.29
C ARG A 60 3.41 -2.64 2.72
N LEU A 61 3.80 -3.71 3.41
CA LEU A 61 3.48 -3.93 4.83
C LEU A 61 4.78 -4.08 5.59
N ARG A 62 4.94 -3.34 6.69
CA ARG A 62 6.06 -3.55 7.61
C ARG A 62 5.58 -3.46 9.05
N ARG A 63 6.35 -4.05 9.96
CA ARG A 63 6.03 -4.02 11.39
C ARG A 63 6.34 -2.61 11.93
N ALA A 64 5.37 -2.03 12.64
CA ALA A 64 5.51 -0.69 13.20
C ALA A 64 5.85 -0.67 14.69
N GLY A 65 5.77 -1.85 15.34
CA GLY A 65 6.04 -1.99 16.77
C GLY A 65 4.97 -2.86 17.42
N GLY A 66 5.36 -3.77 18.30
CA GLY A 66 4.43 -4.70 18.96
C GLY A 66 3.64 -5.48 17.93
N ALA A 67 2.32 -5.50 18.07
CA ALA A 67 1.42 -6.21 17.17
C ALA A 67 0.79 -5.28 16.11
N THR A 68 1.39 -4.13 15.84
CA THR A 68 0.90 -3.17 14.84
C THR A 68 1.73 -3.27 13.57
N GLY A 69 1.06 -3.35 12.42
CA GLY A 69 1.68 -3.26 11.11
C GLY A 69 1.38 -1.91 10.47
N LYS A 70 2.29 -1.41 9.66
CA LYS A 70 2.09 -0.19 8.90
C LYS A 70 1.96 -0.52 7.42
N VAL A 71 0.87 -0.06 6.82
CA VAL A 71 0.61 -0.21 5.39
C VAL A 71 1.07 1.04 4.69
N GLU A 72 1.88 0.89 3.65
CA GLU A 72 2.48 2.01 2.93
C GLU A 72 2.54 1.71 1.44
N ARG A 73 2.71 2.76 0.64
CA ARG A 73 2.96 2.64 -0.80
C ARG A 73 1.85 1.87 -1.53
N VAL A 74 0.60 2.08 -1.12
CA VAL A 74 -0.54 1.51 -1.84
C VAL A 74 -0.76 2.33 -3.10
N ALA A 75 -0.68 1.69 -4.25
CA ALA A 75 -0.80 2.37 -5.54
C ALA A 75 -1.42 1.46 -6.58
N VAL A 76 -2.26 2.05 -7.43
CA VAL A 76 -2.85 1.37 -8.59
C VAL A 76 -2.64 2.28 -9.79
N LEU A 77 -2.21 1.73 -10.92
CA LEU A 77 -2.01 2.52 -12.13
C LEU A 77 -3.34 3.13 -12.60
N PRO A 78 -3.32 4.36 -13.16
CA PRO A 78 -4.55 5.07 -13.53
C PRO A 78 -5.52 4.26 -14.39
N ALA A 79 -5.01 3.49 -15.35
CA ALA A 79 -5.85 2.70 -16.26
C ALA A 79 -6.61 1.58 -15.56
N HIS A 80 -6.23 1.22 -14.34
CA HIS A 80 -6.83 0.11 -13.59
C HIS A 80 -7.54 0.56 -12.32
N ARG A 81 -7.65 1.85 -12.09
CA ARG A 81 -8.37 2.40 -10.93
C ARG A 81 -9.88 2.21 -11.13
N GLY A 82 -10.59 1.97 -10.02
CA GLY A 82 -12.04 1.72 -10.07
C GLY A 82 -12.42 0.28 -10.37
N ASP A 83 -11.45 -0.61 -10.53
CA ASP A 83 -11.69 -2.02 -10.86
C ASP A 83 -11.57 -2.94 -9.64
N GLY A 84 -11.42 -2.38 -8.43
CA GLY A 84 -11.34 -3.17 -7.21
C GLY A 84 -9.94 -3.65 -6.83
N TRP A 85 -8.89 -3.21 -7.53
CA TRP A 85 -7.52 -3.66 -7.24
C TRP A 85 -7.00 -3.17 -5.91
N GLY A 86 -7.33 -1.93 -5.52
CA GLY A 86 -6.96 -1.41 -4.20
C GLY A 86 -7.54 -2.26 -3.07
N ARG A 87 -8.81 -2.64 -3.18
CA ARG A 87 -9.47 -3.52 -2.20
C ARG A 87 -8.80 -4.88 -2.15
N ARG A 88 -8.47 -5.47 -3.29
CA ARG A 88 -7.81 -6.78 -3.34
C ARG A 88 -6.41 -6.75 -2.74
N LEU A 89 -5.68 -5.65 -2.99
CA LEU A 89 -4.36 -5.44 -2.36
C LEU A 89 -4.50 -5.36 -0.85
N MET A 90 -5.46 -4.59 -0.35
CA MET A 90 -5.67 -4.46 1.09
C MET A 90 -6.11 -5.78 1.73
N THR A 91 -6.92 -6.58 1.04
CA THR A 91 -7.29 -7.92 1.53
C THR A 91 -6.05 -8.79 1.70
N ALA A 92 -5.15 -8.79 0.71
CA ALA A 92 -3.90 -9.55 0.78
C ALA A 92 -3.01 -9.07 1.93
N VAL A 93 -2.90 -7.76 2.12
CA VAL A 93 -2.13 -7.17 3.22
C VAL A 93 -2.71 -7.60 4.57
N GLU A 94 -4.03 -7.53 4.74
CA GLU A 94 -4.68 -7.90 6.00
C GLU A 94 -4.52 -9.39 6.30
N ASP A 95 -4.64 -10.25 5.29
CA ASP A 95 -4.44 -11.68 5.47
C ASP A 95 -3.00 -11.99 5.91
N GLU A 96 -2.02 -11.33 5.31
CA GLU A 96 -0.62 -11.50 5.69
C GLU A 96 -0.38 -11.00 7.12
N ALA A 97 -0.97 -9.87 7.47
CA ALA A 97 -0.86 -9.32 8.83
C ALA A 97 -1.40 -10.29 9.88
N ARG A 98 -2.55 -10.91 9.60
CA ARG A 98 -3.12 -11.92 10.50
C ARG A 98 -2.22 -13.13 10.64
N ARG A 99 -1.65 -13.61 9.54
CA ARG A 99 -0.70 -14.74 9.58
C ARG A 99 0.54 -14.44 10.42
N ARG A 100 0.93 -13.17 10.50
CA ARG A 100 2.09 -12.73 11.28
C ARG A 100 1.76 -12.39 12.72
N GLY A 101 0.50 -12.58 13.14
CA GLY A 101 0.07 -12.27 14.50
C GLY A 101 -0.11 -10.79 14.78
N LEU A 102 -0.21 -9.96 13.77
CA LEU A 102 -0.52 -8.54 13.93
C LEU A 102 -2.01 -8.38 14.21
N ASP A 103 -2.37 -7.52 15.17
CA ASP A 103 -3.77 -7.29 15.53
C ASP A 103 -4.27 -5.91 15.14
N ARG A 104 -3.42 -5.08 14.56
CA ARG A 104 -3.77 -3.72 14.15
C ARG A 104 -2.96 -3.30 12.93
N LEU A 105 -3.60 -2.60 12.02
CA LEU A 105 -2.92 -1.93 10.91
C LEU A 105 -3.09 -0.43 11.02
N ARG A 106 -2.04 0.29 10.72
CA ARG A 106 -2.00 1.76 10.65
C ARG A 106 -1.53 2.17 9.28
N LEU A 107 -2.10 3.26 8.76
CA LEU A 107 -1.64 3.83 7.51
C LEU A 107 -1.82 5.34 7.52
N HIS A 108 -1.09 6.01 6.62
CA HIS A 108 -1.29 7.42 6.35
C HIS A 108 -1.98 7.52 4.99
N ALA A 109 -3.24 7.94 4.99
CA ALA A 109 -4.04 8.03 3.78
C ALA A 109 -4.07 9.46 3.27
N GLN A 110 -3.84 9.65 1.97
CA GLN A 110 -4.13 10.93 1.34
C GLN A 110 -5.62 11.22 1.55
N THR A 111 -5.96 12.48 1.85
CA THR A 111 -7.35 12.83 2.16
C THR A 111 -8.30 12.51 1.02
N SER A 112 -7.81 12.53 -0.23
CA SER A 112 -8.60 12.19 -1.41
C SER A 112 -9.07 10.74 -1.44
N VAL A 113 -8.42 9.85 -0.68
CA VAL A 113 -8.78 8.41 -0.64
C VAL A 113 -9.19 7.95 0.76
N GLU A 114 -9.42 8.89 1.67
CA GLU A 114 -9.87 8.55 3.03
C GLU A 114 -11.17 7.71 2.99
N GLY A 115 -12.10 8.06 2.11
CA GLY A 115 -13.35 7.33 1.95
C GLY A 115 -13.16 5.89 1.50
N PHE A 116 -12.15 5.65 0.66
CA PHE A 116 -11.80 4.29 0.23
C PHE A 116 -11.43 3.42 1.44
N TYR A 117 -10.58 3.93 2.34
CA TYR A 117 -10.17 3.18 3.51
C TYR A 117 -11.29 3.06 4.54
N ARG A 118 -12.14 4.10 4.69
CA ARG A 118 -13.31 3.99 5.57
C ARG A 118 -14.25 2.87 5.13
N ALA A 119 -14.41 2.67 3.83
CA ALA A 119 -15.23 1.59 3.30
C ALA A 119 -14.63 0.20 3.60
N LEU A 120 -13.34 0.15 3.96
CA LEU A 120 -12.66 -1.08 4.38
C LEU A 120 -12.56 -1.19 5.91
N ASP A 121 -13.33 -0.36 6.63
CA ASP A 121 -13.42 -0.35 8.10
C ASP A 121 -12.20 0.27 8.80
N TYR A 122 -11.45 1.11 8.12
CA TYR A 122 -10.41 1.92 8.76
C TYR A 122 -11.06 3.17 9.36
N GLU A 123 -10.56 3.58 10.52
CA GLU A 123 -11.04 4.78 11.23
C GLU A 123 -9.94 5.84 11.21
N THR A 124 -10.33 7.10 11.01
CA THR A 124 -9.40 8.23 11.06
C THR A 124 -9.02 8.50 12.52
N THR A 125 -7.72 8.55 12.80
CA THR A 125 -7.19 8.70 14.15
C THR A 125 -6.38 9.98 14.36
N SER A 126 -6.30 10.85 13.36
CA SER A 126 -5.56 12.11 13.48
C SER A 126 -6.26 13.25 12.74
N ASP A 127 -5.84 14.49 13.04
CA ASP A 127 -6.16 15.63 12.20
C ASP A 127 -5.38 15.55 10.89
N VAL A 128 -5.74 16.40 9.93
CA VAL A 128 -5.03 16.48 8.65
C VAL A 128 -3.61 16.99 8.88
N PHE A 129 -2.65 16.33 8.27
CA PHE A 129 -1.25 16.77 8.26
C PHE A 129 -0.69 16.64 6.83
N GLU A 130 0.43 17.28 6.57
CA GLU A 130 1.07 17.17 5.26
C GLU A 130 2.19 16.15 5.30
N GLU A 131 2.26 15.32 4.25
CA GLU A 131 3.33 14.35 4.04
C GLU A 131 3.70 14.45 2.57
N ALA A 132 4.98 14.71 2.29
CA ALA A 132 5.46 14.96 0.93
C ALA A 132 4.66 16.07 0.21
N GLY A 133 4.19 17.08 0.97
CA GLY A 133 3.42 18.20 0.44
C GLY A 133 1.98 17.87 0.10
N ILE A 134 1.47 16.70 0.47
CA ILE A 134 0.11 16.25 0.19
C ILE A 134 -0.65 16.07 1.50
N PRO A 135 -1.91 16.57 1.60
CA PRO A 135 -2.70 16.38 2.82
C PRO A 135 -3.00 14.90 3.09
N HIS A 136 -2.76 14.48 4.32
CA HIS A 136 -2.95 13.10 4.78
C HIS A 136 -3.70 13.07 6.11
N VAL A 137 -4.26 11.91 6.46
CA VAL A 137 -4.74 11.60 7.80
C VAL A 137 -4.19 10.22 8.19
N GLU A 138 -3.99 10.02 9.50
CA GLU A 138 -3.68 8.69 10.00
C GLU A 138 -4.97 7.90 10.15
N MET A 139 -4.93 6.63 9.77
CA MET A 139 -6.08 5.73 9.91
C MET A 139 -5.61 4.40 10.49
N GLU A 140 -6.51 3.73 11.21
CA GLU A 140 -6.22 2.44 11.84
C GLU A 140 -7.40 1.49 11.69
N LYS A 141 -7.06 0.19 11.63
CA LYS A 141 -8.05 -0.88 11.65
C LYS A 141 -7.57 -1.98 12.58
N ARG A 142 -8.47 -2.44 13.45
CA ARG A 142 -8.21 -3.60 14.29
C ARG A 142 -8.51 -4.86 13.49
N LEU A 143 -7.60 -5.83 13.56
CA LEU A 143 -7.76 -7.11 12.87
C LEU A 143 -8.29 -8.16 13.86
N ASP A 144 -9.18 -9.01 13.37
CA ASP A 144 -9.76 -10.10 14.16
C ASP A 144 -8.84 -11.32 14.18
#